data_5463afbcd0117ac23cd984631631e7ff
#
_entry.id   5463afbcd0117ac23cd984631631e7ff
#
_cell.length_a   1.000
_cell.length_b   1.000
_cell.length_c   1.000
_cell.angle_alpha   90.00
_cell.angle_beta   90.00
_cell.angle_gamma   90.00
#
_symmetry.space_group_name_H-M   'P 1'
#
loop_
_entity.id
_entity.type
_entity.pdbx_description
1 polymer ?
#
loop_
_entity_poly.entity_id
_entity_poly.type
_entity_poly.pdbx_seq_one_letter_code
_entity_poly.pdbx_strand_id
1 'polypeptide(L)'
;MSSAAARTAQERALRHVAGLASGPPVDPALRVTLNFHPDRLLHGKPILEALAEDGVYRSQFVTGTSNGGLTAHPGGDRWRWESRIFDGAYDEGGAHERPVYGALNFRRKPAGGAPRFGSAHFRLTAETLARTTFCYPDSFLEPSDFGVAARMGLPELALADEQDELDDYIEAQVHGPVRPHAHVEALVLDPCYRGTAVEAAALRLGCPVEWHPGFRLGVEELRRHPGYRGREYVDLGTELAVDGVLDPRILGDAARTDRHDPQAVKKVWHYLARFGASWTAAPGSASGTPPRHGEHSRSLPSG
;
A
#
# COMPACT_ATOMS: atom_id res chain seq x y z
N MET A 1 14.12 -1.57 44.74
CA MET A 1 14.68 -1.74 43.39
C MET A 1 13.52 -2.06 42.46
N SER A 2 13.07 -1.05 41.71
CA SER A 2 11.90 -1.21 40.81
C SER A 2 12.32 -2.10 39.63
N SER A 3 11.66 -3.27 39.48
CA SER A 3 11.79 -4.11 38.31
C SER A 3 11.26 -3.31 37.12
N ALA A 4 12.14 -2.86 36.24
CA ALA A 4 11.72 -2.30 34.97
C ALA A 4 10.96 -3.40 34.20
N ALA A 5 9.63 -3.20 34.00
CA ALA A 5 8.83 -4.11 33.22
C ALA A 5 9.49 -4.34 31.85
N ALA A 6 9.58 -5.60 31.43
CA ALA A 6 10.17 -5.94 30.13
C ALA A 6 9.38 -5.22 29.02
N ARG A 7 10.10 -4.52 28.13
CA ARG A 7 9.48 -3.77 27.03
C ARG A 7 8.86 -4.72 26.02
N THR A 8 7.71 -4.31 25.48
CA THR A 8 7.06 -5.05 24.39
C THR A 8 7.92 -5.06 23.11
N ALA A 9 7.67 -6.01 22.20
CA ALA A 9 8.31 -6.05 20.90
C ALA A 9 8.11 -4.72 20.13
N GLN A 10 6.90 -4.19 20.17
CA GLN A 10 6.55 -2.90 19.59
C GLN A 10 7.42 -1.74 20.11
N GLU A 11 7.58 -1.63 21.43
CA GLU A 11 8.39 -0.56 22.05
C GLU A 11 9.87 -0.68 21.71
N ARG A 12 10.39 -1.93 21.60
CA ARG A 12 11.77 -2.17 21.17
C ARG A 12 11.97 -1.73 19.72
N ALA A 13 11.09 -2.16 18.80
CA ALA A 13 11.14 -1.81 17.38
C ALA A 13 11.08 -0.29 17.16
N LEU A 14 10.09 0.39 17.77
CA LEU A 14 9.95 1.84 17.66
C LEU A 14 11.19 2.60 18.15
N ARG A 15 11.78 2.17 19.26
CA ARG A 15 12.99 2.79 19.79
C ARG A 15 14.20 2.58 18.89
N HIS A 16 14.38 1.38 18.37
CA HIS A 16 15.48 1.07 17.48
C HIS A 16 15.41 1.97 16.24
N VAL A 17 14.25 2.00 15.54
CA VAL A 17 14.07 2.84 14.35
C VAL A 17 14.17 4.33 14.68
N ALA A 18 13.71 4.77 15.85
CA ALA A 18 13.89 6.17 16.28
C ALA A 18 15.38 6.56 16.44
N GLY A 19 16.26 5.61 16.73
CA GLY A 19 17.69 5.81 16.72
C GLY A 19 18.31 6.02 15.34
N LEU A 20 17.68 5.47 14.31
CA LEU A 20 18.09 5.59 12.90
C LEU A 20 17.47 6.81 12.20
N ALA A 21 16.33 7.29 12.71
CA ALA A 21 15.53 8.35 12.10
C ALA A 21 16.16 9.75 12.32
N SER A 22 15.95 10.63 11.34
CA SER A 22 16.39 12.03 11.35
C SER A 22 15.32 12.97 10.83
N GLY A 23 15.54 14.27 10.96
CA GLY A 23 14.66 15.31 10.44
C GLY A 23 13.65 15.86 11.46
N PRO A 24 12.73 16.76 11.03
CA PRO A 24 11.73 17.38 11.88
C PRO A 24 10.62 16.38 12.27
N PRO A 25 9.74 16.73 13.24
CA PRO A 25 8.52 15.98 13.48
C PRO A 25 7.63 15.91 12.23
N VAL A 26 6.89 14.80 12.10
CA VAL A 26 5.89 14.65 11.03
C VAL A 26 4.80 15.74 11.13
N ASP A 27 4.33 16.24 9.99
CA ASP A 27 3.13 17.09 9.95
C ASP A 27 1.94 16.35 10.57
N PRO A 28 1.35 16.80 11.68
CA PRO A 28 0.27 16.11 12.38
C PRO A 28 -1.03 16.02 11.56
N ALA A 29 -1.14 16.78 10.47
CA ALA A 29 -2.25 16.70 9.53
C ALA A 29 -2.12 15.53 8.54
N LEU A 30 -0.95 14.90 8.42
CA LEU A 30 -0.76 13.71 7.59
C LEU A 30 -1.35 12.47 8.23
N ARG A 31 -1.67 11.49 7.40
CA ARG A 31 -2.25 10.20 7.83
C ARG A 31 -1.52 9.04 7.16
N VAL A 32 -1.42 7.96 7.90
CA VAL A 32 -1.10 6.66 7.31
C VAL A 32 -2.34 6.12 6.63
N THR A 33 -2.17 5.53 5.45
CA THR A 33 -3.22 4.82 4.73
C THR A 33 -2.82 3.37 4.49
N LEU A 34 -3.78 2.46 4.62
CA LEU A 34 -3.60 1.05 4.30
C LEU A 34 -4.38 0.77 3.00
N ASN A 35 -3.68 0.79 1.86
CA ASN A 35 -4.29 0.53 0.56
C ASN A 35 -4.51 -0.97 0.32
N PHE A 36 -5.66 -1.32 -0.23
CA PHE A 36 -6.03 -2.69 -0.57
C PHE A 36 -7.12 -2.74 -1.65
N HIS A 37 -7.35 -3.93 -2.23
CA HIS A 37 -8.47 -4.18 -3.12
C HIS A 37 -9.67 -4.71 -2.31
N PRO A 38 -10.80 -3.97 -2.21
CA PRO A 38 -11.88 -4.28 -1.27
C PRO A 38 -12.75 -5.46 -1.73
N ASP A 39 -12.65 -5.86 -2.99
CA ASP A 39 -13.37 -6.95 -3.62
C ASP A 39 -12.59 -8.28 -3.68
N ARG A 40 -11.39 -8.33 -3.09
CA ARG A 40 -10.61 -9.57 -3.00
C ARG A 40 -11.19 -10.55 -1.99
N LEU A 41 -10.84 -11.82 -2.18
CA LEU A 41 -11.16 -12.89 -1.25
C LEU A 41 -9.96 -13.19 -0.34
N LEU A 42 -10.23 -13.39 0.92
CA LEU A 42 -9.30 -13.94 1.91
C LEU A 42 -9.80 -15.34 2.27
N HIS A 43 -9.07 -16.38 1.86
CA HIS A 43 -9.47 -17.78 2.04
C HIS A 43 -10.90 -18.09 1.53
N GLY A 44 -11.25 -17.54 0.36
CA GLY A 44 -12.57 -17.73 -0.27
C GLY A 44 -13.69 -16.83 0.29
N LYS A 45 -13.44 -16.00 1.31
CA LYS A 45 -14.40 -15.06 1.89
C LYS A 45 -14.09 -13.62 1.45
N PRO A 46 -15.11 -12.77 1.17
CA PRO A 46 -14.89 -11.36 0.90
C PRO A 46 -14.07 -10.69 2.02
N ILE A 47 -13.00 -9.97 1.65
CA ILE A 47 -12.01 -9.43 2.62
C ILE A 47 -12.65 -8.49 3.66
N LEU A 48 -13.65 -7.68 3.25
CA LEU A 48 -14.35 -6.76 4.18
C LEU A 48 -15.25 -7.52 5.15
N GLU A 49 -15.81 -8.66 4.75
CA GLU A 49 -16.61 -9.52 5.65
C GLU A 49 -15.70 -10.22 6.66
N ALA A 50 -14.57 -10.77 6.22
CA ALA A 50 -13.59 -11.35 7.10
C ALA A 50 -13.08 -10.32 8.13
N LEU A 51 -12.84 -9.09 7.68
CA LEU A 51 -12.40 -7.99 8.55
C LEU A 51 -13.49 -7.57 9.55
N ALA A 52 -14.76 -7.54 9.14
CA ALA A 52 -15.87 -7.20 10.03
C ALA A 52 -16.04 -8.26 11.15
N GLU A 53 -15.82 -9.54 10.85
CA GLU A 53 -15.85 -10.61 11.83
C GLU A 53 -14.64 -10.59 12.77
N ASP A 54 -13.44 -10.38 12.23
CA ASP A 54 -12.20 -10.32 13.00
C ASP A 54 -12.12 -9.07 13.90
N GLY A 55 -12.71 -7.96 13.45
CA GLY A 55 -12.63 -6.66 14.12
C GLY A 55 -11.21 -6.06 14.16
N VAL A 56 -10.24 -6.68 13.48
CA VAL A 56 -8.82 -6.28 13.44
C VAL A 56 -8.25 -6.48 12.04
N TYR A 57 -7.58 -5.47 11.51
CA TYR A 57 -6.79 -5.60 10.30
C TYR A 57 -5.54 -6.44 10.57
N ARG A 58 -5.44 -7.60 9.94
CA ARG A 58 -4.39 -8.59 10.20
C ARG A 58 -3.12 -8.27 9.41
N SER A 59 -1.96 -8.61 9.99
CA SER A 59 -0.68 -8.53 9.29
C SER A 59 -0.60 -9.58 8.16
N GLN A 60 0.30 -9.36 7.21
CA GLN A 60 0.59 -10.31 6.13
C GLN A 60 1.04 -11.69 6.65
N PHE A 61 1.66 -11.73 7.83
CA PHE A 61 2.07 -12.99 8.48
C PHE A 61 0.89 -13.82 8.97
N VAL A 62 -0.24 -13.19 9.29
CA VAL A 62 -1.48 -13.89 9.69
C VAL A 62 -2.28 -14.31 8.47
N THR A 63 -2.40 -13.41 7.46
CA THR A 63 -3.24 -13.67 6.30
C THR A 63 -2.58 -14.55 5.25
N GLY A 64 -1.25 -14.69 5.29
CA GLY A 64 -0.48 -15.37 4.25
C GLY A 64 -0.51 -14.66 2.89
N THR A 65 -1.10 -13.47 2.82
CA THR A 65 -1.27 -12.70 1.58
C THR A 65 -0.35 -11.49 1.57
N SER A 66 0.27 -11.19 0.43
CA SER A 66 1.09 -9.99 0.24
C SER A 66 0.77 -9.36 -1.11
N ASN A 67 0.45 -8.07 -1.09
CA ASN A 67 0.35 -7.28 -2.32
C ASN A 67 1.74 -6.80 -2.78
N GLY A 68 2.73 -6.81 -1.89
CA GLY A 68 4.08 -6.27 -2.13
C GLY A 68 5.09 -7.25 -2.73
N GLY A 69 4.82 -8.56 -2.73
CA GLY A 69 5.72 -9.57 -3.31
C GLY A 69 6.75 -10.19 -2.34
N LEU A 70 6.99 -9.63 -1.15
CA LEU A 70 7.87 -10.23 -0.15
C LEU A 70 7.15 -11.35 0.64
N THR A 71 7.85 -12.46 0.87
CA THR A 71 7.30 -13.63 1.56
C THR A 71 7.14 -13.39 3.06
N ALA A 72 5.91 -13.53 3.59
CA ALA A 72 5.56 -13.24 4.97
C ALA A 72 5.38 -14.53 5.79
N HIS A 73 6.47 -15.25 6.05
CA HIS A 73 6.54 -16.41 6.94
C HIS A 73 7.90 -16.42 7.66
N PRO A 74 8.09 -17.17 8.77
CA PRO A 74 9.38 -17.27 9.44
C PRO A 74 10.50 -17.67 8.46
N GLY A 75 11.59 -16.90 8.43
CA GLY A 75 12.69 -17.08 7.48
C GLY A 75 12.42 -16.59 6.05
N GLY A 76 11.25 -16.07 5.72
CA GLY A 76 10.96 -15.42 4.44
C GLY A 76 11.56 -14.02 4.31
N ASP A 77 11.44 -13.38 3.12
CA ASP A 77 12.10 -12.09 2.86
C ASP A 77 11.57 -10.98 3.77
N ARG A 78 10.24 -10.91 3.97
CA ARG A 78 9.62 -9.95 4.90
C ARG A 78 10.09 -10.17 6.35
N TRP A 79 10.19 -11.43 6.77
CA TRP A 79 10.68 -11.76 8.11
C TRP A 79 12.12 -11.31 8.31
N ARG A 80 13.02 -11.62 7.35
CA ARG A 80 14.43 -11.20 7.41
C ARG A 80 14.57 -9.69 7.41
N TRP A 81 13.76 -9.00 6.61
CA TRP A 81 13.73 -7.54 6.58
C TRP A 81 13.32 -6.96 7.93
N GLU A 82 12.21 -7.46 8.52
CA GLU A 82 11.75 -7.02 9.84
C GLU A 82 12.76 -7.33 10.95
N SER A 83 13.38 -8.50 10.93
CA SER A 83 14.44 -8.87 11.88
C SER A 83 15.60 -7.86 11.85
N ARG A 84 16.03 -7.48 10.65
CA ARG A 84 17.11 -6.49 10.46
C ARG A 84 16.70 -5.10 10.93
N ILE A 85 15.54 -4.60 10.49
CA ILE A 85 15.17 -3.20 10.73
C ILE A 85 14.62 -2.96 12.14
N PHE A 86 14.10 -3.97 12.79
CA PHE A 86 13.59 -3.88 14.17
C PHE A 86 14.53 -4.52 15.21
N ASP A 87 15.78 -4.81 14.83
CA ASP A 87 16.78 -5.42 15.71
C ASP A 87 16.25 -6.68 16.42
N GLY A 88 15.66 -7.59 15.64
CA GLY A 88 15.11 -8.85 16.14
C GLY A 88 13.89 -8.72 17.07
N ALA A 89 13.31 -7.53 17.21
CA ALA A 89 12.25 -7.29 18.18
C ALA A 89 11.04 -8.25 18.08
N TYR A 90 10.76 -8.76 16.87
CA TYR A 90 9.63 -9.64 16.58
C TYR A 90 10.04 -11.10 16.31
N ASP A 91 11.31 -11.47 16.42
CA ASP A 91 11.79 -12.78 15.96
C ASP A 91 11.21 -13.94 16.77
N GLU A 92 11.02 -13.72 18.07
CA GLU A 92 10.41 -14.72 18.98
C GLU A 92 8.89 -14.53 19.14
N GLY A 93 8.32 -13.47 18.51
CA GLY A 93 6.92 -13.10 18.62
C GLY A 93 6.01 -13.85 17.66
N GLY A 94 4.71 -13.86 17.96
CA GLY A 94 3.67 -14.42 17.08
C GLY A 94 3.38 -13.56 15.87
N ALA A 95 2.85 -14.18 14.81
CA ALA A 95 2.45 -13.48 13.58
C ALA A 95 1.50 -12.29 13.82
N HIS A 96 0.67 -12.36 14.86
CA HIS A 96 -0.31 -11.34 15.24
C HIS A 96 0.31 -10.09 15.90
N GLU A 97 1.56 -10.17 16.39
CA GLU A 97 2.27 -9.04 17.01
C GLU A 97 2.98 -8.18 15.96
N ARG A 98 3.24 -8.73 14.77
CA ARG A 98 3.98 -8.07 13.70
C ARG A 98 3.19 -6.92 13.10
N PRO A 99 3.87 -5.85 12.62
CA PRO A 99 3.21 -4.65 12.12
C PRO A 99 2.37 -4.93 10.86
N VAL A 100 1.40 -4.06 10.62
CA VAL A 100 0.70 -3.99 9.34
C VAL A 100 1.32 -2.89 8.47
N TYR A 101 1.30 -3.11 7.15
CA TYR A 101 1.99 -2.26 6.19
C TYR A 101 1.02 -1.31 5.50
N GLY A 102 1.46 -0.08 5.32
CA GLY A 102 0.75 0.99 4.65
C GLY A 102 1.70 2.04 4.10
N ALA A 103 1.21 3.25 3.91
CA ALA A 103 2.03 4.38 3.47
C ALA A 103 1.61 5.68 4.16
N LEU A 104 2.58 6.57 4.43
CA LEU A 104 2.29 7.95 4.80
C LEU A 104 1.77 8.70 3.57
N ASN A 105 0.55 9.20 3.62
CA ASN A 105 -0.04 9.96 2.52
C ASN A 105 0.51 11.41 2.50
N PHE A 106 1.83 11.55 2.32
CA PHE A 106 2.53 12.85 2.37
C PHE A 106 2.16 13.76 1.20
N ARG A 107 1.79 13.19 0.04
CA ARG A 107 1.28 13.93 -1.13
C ARG A 107 -0.22 14.20 -1.07
N ARG A 108 -0.93 13.79 0.00
CA ARG A 108 -2.38 13.98 0.19
C ARG A 108 -3.21 13.47 -0.99
N LYS A 109 -2.81 12.35 -1.61
CA LYS A 109 -3.53 11.72 -2.73
C LYS A 109 -4.92 11.27 -2.26
N PRO A 110 -6.01 11.57 -3.00
CA PRO A 110 -7.36 11.15 -2.61
C PRO A 110 -7.53 9.63 -2.48
N ALA A 111 -6.77 8.85 -3.25
CA ALA A 111 -6.78 7.38 -3.21
C ALA A 111 -5.78 6.77 -2.22
N GLY A 112 -5.26 7.54 -1.26
CA GLY A 112 -4.29 7.07 -0.27
C GLY A 112 -2.84 7.19 -0.71
N GLY A 113 -1.91 6.87 0.20
CA GLY A 113 -0.47 7.08 -0.01
C GLY A 113 0.15 6.14 -1.03
N ALA A 114 -0.36 4.93 -1.17
CA ALA A 114 0.19 3.91 -2.06
C ALA A 114 -0.89 3.18 -2.88
N PRO A 115 -1.54 3.85 -3.84
CA PRO A 115 -2.60 3.25 -4.67
C PRO A 115 -2.11 2.05 -5.51
N ARG A 116 -0.81 1.86 -5.67
CA ARG A 116 -0.21 0.65 -6.24
C ARG A 116 -0.79 -0.65 -5.63
N PHE A 117 -1.15 -0.62 -4.34
CA PHE A 117 -1.59 -1.80 -3.60
C PHE A 117 -3.11 -1.98 -3.54
N GLY A 118 -3.89 -1.07 -4.10
CA GLY A 118 -5.33 -1.23 -4.21
C GLY A 118 -6.11 0.05 -4.36
N SER A 119 -7.35 -0.10 -4.80
CA SER A 119 -8.29 0.99 -5.13
C SER A 119 -9.00 1.60 -3.92
N ALA A 120 -8.92 0.96 -2.76
CA ALA A 120 -9.49 1.45 -1.51
C ALA A 120 -8.40 1.61 -0.46
N HIS A 121 -8.67 2.40 0.58
CA HIS A 121 -7.77 2.49 1.71
C HIS A 121 -8.49 2.79 3.03
N PHE A 122 -7.94 2.28 4.12
CA PHE A 122 -8.23 2.81 5.44
C PHE A 122 -7.36 4.04 5.68
N ARG A 123 -7.98 5.17 6.04
CA ARG A 123 -7.29 6.35 6.55
C ARG A 123 -7.23 6.21 8.07
N LEU A 124 -6.03 6.04 8.61
CA LEU A 124 -5.85 5.83 10.04
C LEU A 124 -5.95 7.15 10.82
N THR A 125 -6.30 7.05 12.10
CA THR A 125 -6.33 8.20 13.02
C THR A 125 -4.93 8.77 13.24
N ALA A 126 -4.83 10.07 13.58
CA ALA A 126 -3.57 10.75 13.85
C ALA A 126 -2.75 10.06 14.96
N GLU A 127 -3.43 9.48 15.95
CA GLU A 127 -2.79 8.78 17.08
C GLU A 127 -1.93 7.60 16.63
N THR A 128 -2.26 6.97 15.51
CA THR A 128 -1.49 5.84 14.98
C THR A 128 -0.07 6.24 14.55
N LEU A 129 0.17 7.51 14.22
CA LEU A 129 1.51 8.02 13.86
C LEU A 129 2.52 7.76 14.98
N ALA A 130 2.12 7.91 16.26
CA ALA A 130 3.01 7.71 17.40
C ALA A 130 3.54 6.27 17.55
N ARG A 131 2.85 5.30 16.93
CA ARG A 131 3.22 3.87 16.92
C ARG A 131 3.55 3.33 15.53
N THR A 132 4.00 4.22 14.63
CA THR A 132 4.37 3.85 13.26
C THR A 132 5.83 4.16 13.00
N THR A 133 6.51 3.22 12.37
CA THR A 133 7.84 3.43 11.75
C THR A 133 7.67 3.60 10.26
N PHE A 134 8.64 4.25 9.63
CA PHE A 134 8.61 4.57 8.21
C PHE A 134 9.95 4.29 7.57
N CYS A 135 9.95 3.99 6.26
CA CYS A 135 11.15 3.92 5.45
C CYS A 135 10.92 4.49 4.04
N TYR A 136 12.01 4.90 3.40
CA TYR A 136 12.01 5.36 2.03
C TYR A 136 13.33 4.98 1.34
N PRO A 137 13.32 4.50 0.09
CA PRO A 137 12.14 3.98 -0.62
C PRO A 137 11.52 2.78 0.11
N ASP A 138 10.65 1.99 -0.54
CA ASP A 138 9.96 0.89 0.13
C ASP A 138 10.89 -0.26 0.54
N SER A 139 10.40 -1.13 1.41
CA SER A 139 11.16 -2.26 1.96
C SER A 139 11.66 -3.27 0.92
N PHE A 140 11.09 -3.31 -0.28
CA PHE A 140 11.54 -4.17 -1.38
C PHE A 140 12.92 -3.72 -1.91
N LEU A 141 13.21 -2.42 -1.82
CA LEU A 141 14.47 -1.81 -2.28
C LEU A 141 15.54 -1.74 -1.18
N GLU A 142 15.32 -2.40 -0.05
CA GLU A 142 16.26 -2.43 1.08
C GLU A 142 16.72 -1.03 1.56
N PRO A 143 15.78 -0.14 1.95
CA PRO A 143 16.07 1.25 2.28
C PRO A 143 17.03 1.40 3.45
N SER A 144 17.78 2.53 3.44
CA SER A 144 18.62 2.99 4.53
C SER A 144 18.04 4.16 5.32
N ASP A 145 16.98 4.78 4.80
CA ASP A 145 16.38 5.99 5.36
C ASP A 145 15.09 5.66 6.11
N PHE A 146 15.05 6.07 7.37
CA PHE A 146 13.99 5.71 8.31
C PHE A 146 13.39 6.93 8.98
N GLY A 147 12.12 6.78 9.40
CA GLY A 147 11.38 7.82 10.11
C GLY A 147 10.53 7.27 11.25
N VAL A 148 10.23 8.14 12.18
CA VAL A 148 9.18 8.00 13.21
C VAL A 148 8.48 9.34 13.34
N ALA A 149 7.32 9.40 14.03
CA ALA A 149 6.56 10.65 14.17
C ALA A 149 7.38 11.85 14.66
N ALA A 150 8.34 11.63 15.56
CA ALA A 150 9.18 12.70 16.11
C ALA A 150 10.36 13.11 15.21
N ARG A 151 10.70 12.30 14.21
CA ARG A 151 11.84 12.50 13.30
C ARG A 151 11.46 11.96 11.93
N MET A 152 11.08 12.84 10.99
CA MET A 152 10.47 12.50 9.71
C MET A 152 11.10 13.33 8.57
N GLY A 153 12.37 13.07 8.25
CA GLY A 153 13.04 13.66 7.09
C GLY A 153 12.67 13.03 5.75
N LEU A 154 11.91 11.92 5.75
CA LEU A 154 11.57 11.16 4.55
C LEU A 154 10.75 11.92 3.50
N PRO A 155 9.79 12.83 3.85
CA PRO A 155 9.07 13.61 2.85
C PRO A 155 9.99 14.49 2.00
N GLU A 156 11.04 15.06 2.57
CA GLU A 156 12.01 15.87 1.83
C GLU A 156 12.81 15.00 0.85
N LEU A 157 13.23 13.81 1.27
CA LEU A 157 13.91 12.83 0.41
C LEU A 157 13.01 12.39 -0.74
N ALA A 158 11.75 12.01 -0.44
CA ALA A 158 10.79 11.58 -1.44
C ALA A 158 10.39 12.70 -2.43
N LEU A 159 10.40 13.97 -2.00
CA LEU A 159 10.16 15.12 -2.88
C LEU A 159 11.36 15.44 -3.78
N ALA A 160 12.56 15.08 -3.36
CA ALA A 160 13.79 15.28 -4.14
C ALA A 160 14.08 14.13 -5.11
N ASP A 161 13.41 12.99 -4.95
CA ASP A 161 13.58 11.79 -5.77
C ASP A 161 12.61 11.79 -6.96
N GLU A 162 13.07 11.35 -8.14
CA GLU A 162 12.28 11.28 -9.39
C GLU A 162 11.71 9.86 -9.59
N GLN A 163 10.96 9.35 -8.61
CA GLN A 163 10.28 8.07 -8.74
C GLN A 163 9.02 8.17 -9.62
N ASP A 164 8.60 7.05 -10.23
CA ASP A 164 7.29 6.96 -10.86
C ASP A 164 6.19 7.23 -9.82
N GLU A 165 5.16 8.00 -10.18
CA GLU A 165 4.08 8.39 -9.25
C GLU A 165 3.41 7.23 -8.51
N LEU A 166 3.44 6.02 -9.10
CA LEU A 166 2.88 4.84 -8.47
C LEU A 166 3.84 4.22 -7.44
N ASP A 167 5.15 4.40 -7.66
CA ASP A 167 6.22 3.87 -6.82
C ASP A 167 6.72 4.91 -5.78
N ASP A 168 6.28 6.17 -5.90
CA ASP A 168 6.59 7.29 -5.02
C ASP A 168 5.70 7.27 -3.77
N TYR A 169 6.10 6.51 -2.75
CA TYR A 169 5.44 6.46 -1.45
C TYR A 169 6.42 6.16 -0.31
N ILE A 170 6.16 6.75 0.85
CA ILE A 170 6.87 6.45 2.10
C ILE A 170 6.17 5.28 2.76
N GLU A 171 6.83 4.12 2.82
CA GLU A 171 6.27 2.92 3.46
C GLU A 171 6.12 3.13 4.96
N ALA A 172 5.01 2.67 5.51
CA ALA A 172 4.67 2.75 6.93
C ALA A 172 4.48 1.34 7.51
N GLN A 173 5.06 1.09 8.69
CA GLN A 173 4.85 -0.12 9.48
C GLN A 173 4.12 0.28 10.76
N VAL A 174 2.82 -0.02 10.84
CA VAL A 174 1.97 0.32 11.98
C VAL A 174 2.05 -0.80 13.02
N HIS A 175 2.64 -0.52 14.16
CA HIS A 175 2.83 -1.49 15.24
C HIS A 175 1.57 -1.60 16.11
N GLY A 176 1.30 -2.84 16.56
CA GLY A 176 0.12 -3.17 17.34
C GLY A 176 -1.17 -3.23 16.51
N PRO A 177 -2.30 -3.56 17.14
CA PRO A 177 -3.54 -3.85 16.43
C PRO A 177 -4.13 -2.60 15.76
N VAL A 178 -4.65 -2.78 14.53
CA VAL A 178 -5.46 -1.77 13.83
C VAL A 178 -6.91 -2.27 13.81
N ARG A 179 -7.79 -1.58 14.54
CA ARG A 179 -9.22 -1.88 14.64
C ARG A 179 -10.02 -0.80 13.91
N PRO A 180 -10.93 -1.16 12.98
CA PRO A 180 -11.69 -0.18 12.20
C PRO A 180 -12.41 0.84 13.08
N HIS A 181 -13.14 0.40 14.08
CA HIS A 181 -13.93 1.27 14.96
C HIS A 181 -13.11 2.20 15.88
N ALA A 182 -11.80 1.96 16.06
CA ALA A 182 -10.96 2.70 17.00
C ALA A 182 -9.81 3.47 16.33
N HIS A 183 -9.26 2.93 15.25
CA HIS A 183 -8.03 3.44 14.67
C HIS A 183 -8.19 3.92 13.22
N VAL A 184 -9.43 3.91 12.69
CA VAL A 184 -9.73 4.32 11.31
C VAL A 184 -10.65 5.54 11.34
N GLU A 185 -10.21 6.64 10.72
CA GLU A 185 -11.03 7.83 10.48
C GLU A 185 -12.10 7.57 9.41
N ALA A 186 -11.72 6.86 8.35
CA ALA A 186 -12.62 6.44 7.28
C ALA A 186 -12.06 5.26 6.48
N LEU A 187 -12.96 4.42 5.97
CA LEU A 187 -12.71 3.57 4.82
C LEU A 187 -13.07 4.37 3.56
N VAL A 188 -12.08 4.62 2.71
CA VAL A 188 -12.26 5.38 1.47
C VAL A 188 -12.30 4.40 0.30
N LEU A 189 -13.41 4.37 -0.43
CA LEU A 189 -13.70 3.46 -1.53
C LEU A 189 -13.69 4.16 -2.88
N ASP A 190 -13.50 3.36 -3.94
CA ASP A 190 -13.73 3.77 -5.32
C ASP A 190 -15.25 3.80 -5.62
N PRO A 191 -15.76 4.83 -6.33
CA PRO A 191 -17.19 4.94 -6.69
C PRO A 191 -17.75 3.76 -7.48
N CYS A 192 -16.92 2.96 -8.17
CA CYS A 192 -17.37 1.77 -8.90
C CYS A 192 -18.00 0.70 -7.99
N TYR A 193 -17.78 0.79 -6.67
CA TYR A 193 -18.36 -0.13 -5.68
C TYR A 193 -19.69 0.34 -5.07
N ARG A 194 -20.24 1.51 -5.48
CA ARG A 194 -21.55 1.97 -5.00
C ARG A 194 -22.65 0.98 -5.40
N GLY A 195 -23.56 0.70 -4.47
CA GLY A 195 -24.66 -0.24 -4.67
C GLY A 195 -24.24 -1.72 -4.78
N THR A 196 -22.99 -2.06 -4.41
CA THR A 196 -22.48 -3.44 -4.48
C THR A 196 -22.38 -4.09 -3.09
N ALA A 197 -22.10 -5.40 -3.08
CA ALA A 197 -21.79 -6.13 -1.85
C ALA A 197 -20.57 -5.58 -1.10
N VAL A 198 -19.62 -4.95 -1.81
CA VAL A 198 -18.46 -4.29 -1.21
C VAL A 198 -18.90 -3.12 -0.32
N GLU A 199 -19.79 -2.23 -0.81
CA GLU A 199 -20.32 -1.15 0.00
C GLU A 199 -21.12 -1.68 1.20
N ALA A 200 -21.98 -2.67 0.98
CA ALA A 200 -22.75 -3.29 2.06
C ALA A 200 -21.86 -3.90 3.15
N ALA A 201 -20.73 -4.52 2.78
CA ALA A 201 -19.75 -5.05 3.72
C ALA A 201 -18.99 -3.94 4.44
N ALA A 202 -18.60 -2.87 3.72
CA ALA A 202 -17.90 -1.72 4.27
C ALA A 202 -18.69 -1.04 5.40
N LEU A 203 -19.99 -0.87 5.22
CA LEU A 203 -20.88 -0.26 6.22
C LEU A 203 -20.97 -1.04 7.55
N ARG A 204 -20.57 -2.32 7.57
CA ARG A 204 -20.55 -3.15 8.79
C ARG A 204 -19.28 -3.01 9.62
N LEU A 205 -18.25 -2.30 9.13
CA LEU A 205 -16.94 -2.21 9.80
C LEU A 205 -16.92 -1.27 11.03
N GLY A 206 -17.98 -0.48 11.23
CA GLY A 206 -18.06 0.45 12.37
C GLY A 206 -17.16 1.68 12.24
N CYS A 207 -16.68 2.02 11.03
CA CYS A 207 -16.02 3.26 10.70
C CYS A 207 -16.74 4.00 9.57
N PRO A 208 -16.59 5.33 9.43
CA PRO A 208 -17.15 6.10 8.31
C PRO A 208 -16.72 5.55 6.95
N VAL A 209 -17.60 5.58 5.96
CA VAL A 209 -17.30 5.24 4.56
C VAL A 209 -17.30 6.51 3.74
N GLU A 210 -16.22 6.77 3.05
CA GLU A 210 -16.02 7.91 2.14
C GLU A 210 -15.69 7.42 0.73
N TRP A 211 -15.68 8.33 -0.25
CA TRP A 211 -15.46 8.03 -1.65
C TRP A 211 -14.40 8.98 -2.22
N HIS A 212 -13.36 8.42 -2.82
CA HIS A 212 -12.42 9.21 -3.63
C HIS A 212 -12.98 9.42 -5.05
N PRO A 213 -12.35 10.28 -5.90
CA PRO A 213 -12.88 10.59 -7.24
C PRO A 213 -13.01 9.40 -8.19
N GLY A 214 -12.33 8.30 -7.92
CA GLY A 214 -12.39 7.06 -8.70
C GLY A 214 -11.23 6.89 -9.68
N PHE A 215 -10.99 5.63 -10.06
CA PHE A 215 -10.09 5.25 -11.13
C PHE A 215 -10.89 4.84 -12.37
N ARG A 216 -10.55 5.42 -13.51
CA ARG A 216 -11.17 5.10 -14.79
C ARG A 216 -10.18 5.29 -15.93
N LEU A 217 -9.89 4.25 -16.70
CA LEU A 217 -8.93 4.29 -17.80
C LEU A 217 -9.57 3.81 -19.10
N GLY A 218 -9.64 4.70 -20.09
CA GLY A 218 -10.06 4.34 -21.43
C GLY A 218 -9.00 3.52 -22.16
N VAL A 219 -9.43 2.58 -22.99
CA VAL A 219 -8.54 1.71 -23.79
C VAL A 219 -7.60 2.52 -24.70
N GLU A 220 -8.07 3.65 -25.23
CA GLU A 220 -7.25 4.53 -26.07
C GLU A 220 -6.07 5.12 -25.29
N GLU A 221 -6.30 5.53 -24.04
CA GLU A 221 -5.23 6.01 -23.17
C GLU A 221 -4.29 4.88 -22.74
N LEU A 222 -4.84 3.72 -22.37
CA LEU A 222 -4.06 2.52 -22.04
C LEU A 222 -3.05 2.18 -23.15
N ARG A 223 -3.49 2.21 -24.42
CA ARG A 223 -2.67 1.91 -25.61
C ARG A 223 -1.53 2.89 -25.87
N ARG A 224 -1.54 4.07 -25.26
CA ARG A 224 -0.46 5.06 -25.37
C ARG A 224 0.77 4.73 -24.54
N HIS A 225 0.65 3.77 -23.62
CA HIS A 225 1.70 3.47 -22.64
C HIS A 225 2.24 2.03 -22.72
N PRO A 226 2.54 1.45 -23.93
CA PRO A 226 2.90 0.03 -24.06
C PRO A 226 4.21 -0.33 -23.34
N GLY A 227 5.08 0.64 -23.08
CA GLY A 227 6.37 0.45 -22.42
C GLY A 227 6.33 0.51 -20.90
N TYR A 228 5.18 0.85 -20.27
CA TYR A 228 5.16 1.09 -18.82
C TYR A 228 5.39 -0.18 -17.99
N ARG A 229 4.64 -1.26 -18.26
CA ARG A 229 4.79 -2.56 -17.57
C ARG A 229 4.91 -3.73 -18.54
N GLY A 230 4.70 -3.50 -19.84
CA GLY A 230 4.76 -4.46 -20.93
C GLY A 230 3.52 -4.41 -21.82
N ARG A 231 3.72 -4.63 -23.12
CA ARG A 231 2.66 -4.58 -24.13
C ARG A 231 1.58 -5.65 -23.88
N GLU A 232 1.98 -6.82 -23.40
CA GLU A 232 1.07 -7.91 -23.07
C GLU A 232 0.00 -7.52 -22.04
N TYR A 233 0.31 -6.57 -21.13
CA TYR A 233 -0.65 -6.07 -20.15
C TYR A 233 -1.58 -5.00 -20.72
N VAL A 234 -1.15 -4.27 -21.77
CA VAL A 234 -2.03 -3.40 -22.57
C VAL A 234 -3.04 -4.24 -23.34
N ASP A 235 -2.58 -5.34 -23.96
CA ASP A 235 -3.44 -6.26 -24.69
C ASP A 235 -4.46 -6.92 -23.75
N LEU A 236 -4.02 -7.43 -22.59
CA LEU A 236 -4.91 -7.97 -21.55
C LEU A 236 -5.90 -6.91 -21.05
N GLY A 237 -5.43 -5.69 -20.74
CA GLY A 237 -6.32 -4.61 -20.29
C GLY A 237 -7.35 -4.23 -21.36
N THR A 238 -6.99 -4.28 -22.64
CA THR A 238 -7.93 -4.07 -23.74
C THR A 238 -8.99 -5.18 -23.81
N GLU A 239 -8.60 -6.44 -23.59
CA GLU A 239 -9.52 -7.59 -23.53
C GLU A 239 -10.48 -7.49 -22.34
N LEU A 240 -9.99 -7.09 -21.16
CA LEU A 240 -10.78 -6.98 -19.93
C LEU A 240 -11.74 -5.79 -19.92
N ALA A 241 -11.48 -4.76 -20.72
CA ALA A 241 -12.27 -3.52 -20.71
C ALA A 241 -13.75 -3.78 -21.07
N VAL A 242 -14.65 -3.14 -20.33
CA VAL A 242 -16.08 -3.13 -20.59
C VAL A 242 -16.44 -1.78 -21.20
N ASP A 243 -17.11 -1.77 -22.35
CA ASP A 243 -17.45 -0.55 -23.10
C ASP A 243 -16.24 0.37 -23.35
N GLY A 244 -15.05 -0.24 -23.58
CA GLY A 244 -13.80 0.47 -23.82
C GLY A 244 -13.16 1.13 -22.62
N VAL A 245 -13.55 0.74 -21.39
CA VAL A 245 -13.08 1.35 -20.15
C VAL A 245 -12.71 0.27 -19.13
N LEU A 246 -11.65 0.54 -18.36
CA LEU A 246 -11.27 -0.19 -17.15
C LEU A 246 -11.65 0.62 -15.90
N ASP A 247 -12.11 -0.09 -14.87
CA ASP A 247 -12.25 0.39 -13.50
C ASP A 247 -11.80 -0.69 -12.50
N PRO A 248 -11.69 -0.39 -11.18
CA PRO A 248 -11.23 -1.38 -10.21
C PRO A 248 -12.12 -2.62 -10.12
N ARG A 249 -13.43 -2.51 -10.27
CA ARG A 249 -14.36 -3.62 -10.18
C ARG A 249 -14.19 -4.61 -11.34
N ILE A 250 -13.98 -4.10 -12.55
CA ILE A 250 -13.68 -4.93 -13.73
C ILE A 250 -12.44 -5.79 -13.49
N LEU A 251 -11.37 -5.19 -12.95
CA LEU A 251 -10.13 -5.91 -12.63
C LEU A 251 -10.31 -6.87 -11.46
N GLY A 252 -11.12 -6.52 -10.47
CA GLY A 252 -11.46 -7.41 -9.36
C GLY A 252 -12.26 -8.63 -9.83
N ASP A 253 -13.24 -8.42 -10.73
CA ASP A 253 -14.00 -9.50 -11.35
C ASP A 253 -13.07 -10.45 -12.12
N ALA A 254 -12.15 -9.91 -12.94
CA ALA A 254 -11.15 -10.70 -13.66
C ALA A 254 -10.22 -11.49 -12.71
N ALA A 255 -9.77 -10.87 -11.63
CA ALA A 255 -8.87 -11.50 -10.66
C ALA A 255 -9.52 -12.64 -9.84
N ARG A 256 -10.86 -12.68 -9.77
CA ARG A 256 -11.61 -13.77 -9.10
C ARG A 256 -11.87 -14.97 -10.00
N THR A 257 -11.55 -14.86 -11.27
CA THR A 257 -11.66 -15.99 -12.22
C THR A 257 -10.31 -16.67 -12.38
N ASP A 258 -10.28 -17.99 -12.58
CA ASP A 258 -9.06 -18.73 -12.90
C ASP A 258 -8.65 -18.58 -14.38
N ARG A 259 -9.21 -17.58 -15.08
CA ARG A 259 -8.96 -17.37 -16.53
C ARG A 259 -7.68 -16.61 -16.82
N HIS A 260 -7.24 -15.79 -15.88
CA HIS A 260 -6.09 -14.89 -16.06
C HIS A 260 -5.08 -15.07 -14.92
N ASP A 261 -3.79 -14.97 -15.24
CA ASP A 261 -2.75 -14.92 -14.21
C ASP A 261 -2.97 -13.73 -13.29
N PRO A 262 -3.08 -13.93 -11.96
CA PRO A 262 -3.27 -12.84 -11.00
C PRO A 262 -2.16 -11.78 -11.05
N GLN A 263 -0.93 -12.15 -11.42
CA GLN A 263 0.17 -11.19 -11.58
C GLN A 263 -0.01 -10.33 -12.84
N ALA A 264 -0.56 -10.90 -13.93
CA ALA A 264 -0.89 -10.14 -15.11
C ALA A 264 -2.01 -9.12 -14.84
N VAL A 265 -3.10 -9.53 -14.17
CA VAL A 265 -4.18 -8.62 -13.75
C VAL A 265 -3.64 -7.51 -12.84
N LYS A 266 -2.71 -7.83 -11.91
CA LYS A 266 -2.01 -6.84 -11.08
C LYS A 266 -1.23 -5.82 -11.91
N LYS A 267 -0.60 -6.23 -13.01
CA LYS A 267 0.09 -5.28 -13.92
C LYS A 267 -0.90 -4.37 -14.62
N VAL A 268 -2.07 -4.87 -15.05
CA VAL A 268 -3.16 -4.03 -15.59
C VAL A 268 -3.65 -3.04 -14.53
N TRP A 269 -3.77 -3.46 -13.27
CA TRP A 269 -4.06 -2.53 -12.16
C TRP A 269 -3.04 -1.39 -12.07
N HIS A 270 -1.75 -1.67 -12.27
CA HIS A 270 -0.74 -0.61 -12.25
C HIS A 270 -0.97 0.44 -13.34
N TYR A 271 -1.42 0.05 -14.54
CA TYR A 271 -1.84 1.00 -15.59
C TYR A 271 -3.03 1.84 -15.14
N LEU A 272 -4.07 1.19 -14.61
CA LEU A 272 -5.27 1.89 -14.14
C LEU A 272 -4.94 2.87 -13.02
N ALA A 273 -4.14 2.48 -12.05
CA ALA A 273 -3.75 3.32 -10.93
C ALA A 273 -2.85 4.50 -11.35
N ARG A 274 -2.02 4.32 -12.38
CA ARG A 274 -1.08 5.34 -12.88
C ARG A 274 -1.74 6.34 -13.82
N PHE A 275 -2.55 5.86 -14.75
CA PHE A 275 -3.08 6.66 -15.85
C PHE A 275 -4.60 6.89 -15.79
N GLY A 276 -5.31 6.20 -14.90
CA GLY A 276 -6.76 6.30 -14.73
C GLY A 276 -7.22 7.14 -13.55
N ALA A 277 -6.30 7.82 -12.86
CA ALA A 277 -6.62 8.68 -11.71
C ALA A 277 -7.09 10.05 -12.17
N SER A 278 -8.35 10.39 -11.92
CA SER A 278 -8.96 11.66 -12.39
C SER A 278 -8.40 12.93 -11.73
N TRP A 279 -7.68 12.79 -10.60
CA TRP A 279 -7.08 13.91 -9.85
C TRP A 279 -5.63 14.24 -10.26
N THR A 280 -5.01 13.46 -11.16
CA THR A 280 -3.66 13.75 -11.68
C THR A 280 -3.66 14.73 -12.83
N ALA A 281 -4.81 15.01 -13.42
CA ALA A 281 -4.96 16.03 -14.46
C ALA A 281 -5.02 17.43 -13.82
N ALA A 282 -3.86 17.99 -13.40
CA ALA A 282 -3.73 19.44 -13.22
C ALA A 282 -3.72 20.09 -14.60
N PRO A 283 -4.51 21.15 -14.85
CA PRO A 283 -4.43 21.89 -16.11
C PRO A 283 -3.08 22.62 -16.17
N GLY A 284 -2.16 22.17 -17.05
CA GLY A 284 -0.98 22.93 -17.44
C GLY A 284 0.39 22.32 -17.13
N SER A 285 0.71 21.16 -17.68
CA SER A 285 2.11 20.81 -17.95
C SER A 285 2.25 20.45 -19.44
N ALA A 286 2.72 21.44 -20.20
CA ALA A 286 3.16 21.25 -21.58
C ALA A 286 4.31 20.25 -21.61
N SER A 287 4.20 19.28 -22.52
CA SER A 287 5.25 18.45 -23.13
C SER A 287 6.69 18.74 -22.69
N GLY A 288 7.20 17.99 -21.72
CA GLY A 288 8.62 17.80 -21.49
C GLY A 288 9.06 16.51 -22.16
N THR A 289 10.10 16.60 -22.98
CA THR A 289 10.77 15.51 -23.70
C THR A 289 11.16 14.39 -22.73
N PRO A 290 10.95 13.10 -23.06
CA PRO A 290 11.32 12.00 -22.15
C PRO A 290 12.84 11.94 -21.96
N PRO A 291 13.33 11.71 -20.73
CA PRO A 291 14.74 11.49 -20.48
C PRO A 291 15.21 10.17 -21.12
N ARG A 292 16.40 10.19 -21.70
CA ARG A 292 17.07 9.03 -22.27
C ARG A 292 17.40 8.03 -21.17
N HIS A 293 16.92 6.80 -21.29
CA HIS A 293 17.28 5.69 -20.43
C HIS A 293 18.80 5.43 -20.50
N GLY A 294 19.47 5.62 -19.37
CA GLY A 294 20.79 5.06 -19.12
C GLY A 294 20.63 3.60 -18.73
N GLU A 295 21.18 2.69 -19.56
CA GLU A 295 21.29 1.26 -19.29
C GLU A 295 22.16 1.02 -18.07
N HIS A 296 21.56 0.59 -16.96
CA HIS A 296 22.27 -0.15 -15.93
C HIS A 296 21.79 -1.58 -15.90
N SER A 297 22.39 -2.36 -16.84
CA SER A 297 22.38 -3.81 -16.80
C SER A 297 23.14 -4.31 -15.57
N ARG A 298 22.44 -4.77 -14.54
CA ARG A 298 23.02 -5.62 -13.49
C ARG A 298 22.48 -7.03 -13.69
N SER A 299 23.38 -7.88 -14.20
CA SER A 299 23.22 -9.32 -14.30
C SER A 299 22.98 -9.93 -12.91
N LEU A 300 21.94 -10.73 -12.78
CA LEU A 300 21.70 -11.60 -11.64
C LEU A 300 22.62 -12.82 -11.73
N PRO A 301 23.21 -13.30 -10.66
CA PRO A 301 23.86 -14.60 -10.62
C PRO A 301 22.82 -15.71 -10.55
N SER A 302 22.98 -16.70 -11.42
CA SER A 302 22.25 -17.98 -11.40
C SER A 302 22.70 -18.79 -10.20
N GLY A 303 21.75 -19.27 -9.41
CA GLY A 303 21.91 -20.19 -8.31
C GLY A 303 20.53 -20.61 -7.80
#